data_fab7ce057f340aba11601d364f83b831
#
_entry.id   fab7ce057f340aba11601d364f83b831
#
_cell.length_a   1.000
_cell.length_b   1.000
_cell.length_c   1.000
_cell.angle_alpha   90.00
_cell.angle_beta   90.00
_cell.angle_gamma   90.00
#
_symmetry.space_group_name_H-M   'P 1'
#
loop_
_entity.id
_entity.type
_entity.pdbx_description
1 polymer ?
#
loop_
_entity_poly.entity_id
_entity_poly.type
_entity_poly.pdbx_seq_one_letter_code
_entity_poly.pdbx_strand_id
1 'polypeptide(L)'
;FKLAAQVMELIRANHVDGDKVSYQRLTYDALKGMVSSLDPHSQFMEPEMYQDMQTETEGKFGGLGIVISMSKDNALTIVAPMEDTPGARAGLLPGDRIIKIDGRPTEKMTLQEAVKLLRGEPGTKVTISVFRPKAKDPGERLKDYTIERAEIRVESVKDVKMLTDNIGYIRITQFNQPTADEFRKALDKLEKQGMDALVIDLRNNPGGLLEAAIKVASEFVPRGELIVSTEGRDPRQTQRYYSVGGKRRPNYPIAVLINGGSASASEIVSGALQDTKRAVVVGETSFGKGSVQSVIKLSDGSALRLTTAKYYTPSHRVIHEHGVTPDILVPISEEVERKLMEQRARANLPPEEGEKVEPVPDEQLDRAVDVLKGVKLFARQMKAAGRAPRTTAALP
;
A
#
# COMPACT_ATOMS: atom_id res chain seq x y z
N PHE A 1 19.89 -29.68 -15.80
CA PHE A 1 18.73 -30.49 -15.38
C PHE A 1 19.13 -31.84 -14.84
N LYS A 2 19.97 -32.67 -15.56
CA LYS A 2 20.39 -34.00 -15.09
C LYS A 2 21.07 -33.97 -13.72
N LEU A 3 21.97 -33.02 -13.46
CA LEU A 3 22.64 -32.87 -12.16
C LEU A 3 21.66 -32.56 -11.03
N ALA A 4 20.70 -31.65 -11.25
CA ALA A 4 19.70 -31.33 -10.23
C ALA A 4 18.83 -32.56 -9.89
N ALA A 5 18.37 -33.30 -10.90
CA ALA A 5 17.62 -34.54 -10.69
C ALA A 5 18.44 -35.57 -9.91
N GLN A 6 19.71 -35.78 -10.27
CA GLN A 6 20.62 -36.69 -9.55
C GLN A 6 20.80 -36.31 -8.09
N VAL A 7 20.95 -35.00 -7.79
CA VAL A 7 21.08 -34.49 -6.42
C VAL A 7 19.79 -34.75 -5.62
N MET A 8 18.63 -34.51 -6.22
CA MET A 8 17.33 -34.77 -5.57
C MET A 8 17.17 -36.27 -5.21
N GLU A 9 17.55 -37.15 -6.12
CA GLU A 9 17.55 -38.63 -5.85
C GLU A 9 18.48 -38.99 -4.71
N LEU A 10 19.71 -38.46 -4.70
CA LEU A 10 20.69 -38.71 -3.63
C LEU A 10 20.19 -38.21 -2.28
N ILE A 11 19.56 -37.03 -2.23
CA ILE A 11 18.97 -36.48 -1.00
C ILE A 11 17.90 -37.42 -0.48
N ARG A 12 16.97 -37.83 -1.32
CA ARG A 12 15.87 -38.72 -0.91
C ARG A 12 16.33 -40.09 -0.48
N ALA A 13 17.36 -40.63 -1.14
CA ALA A 13 17.87 -41.95 -0.82
C ALA A 13 18.70 -41.98 0.45
N ASN A 14 19.39 -40.89 0.81
CA ASN A 14 20.41 -40.92 1.85
C ASN A 14 20.18 -39.99 3.04
N HIS A 15 19.20 -39.01 2.92
CA HIS A 15 18.94 -38.11 4.02
C HIS A 15 18.29 -38.82 5.19
N VAL A 16 18.78 -38.59 6.42
CA VAL A 16 18.31 -39.25 7.65
C VAL A 16 16.79 -39.16 7.87
N ASP A 17 16.18 -38.05 7.48
CA ASP A 17 14.74 -37.83 7.51
C ASP A 17 14.15 -37.87 6.09
N GLY A 18 14.56 -38.76 5.23
CA GLY A 18 14.16 -38.84 3.82
C GLY A 18 12.66 -38.89 3.57
N ASP A 19 11.90 -39.49 4.49
CA ASP A 19 10.43 -39.56 4.43
C ASP A 19 9.76 -38.18 4.55
N LYS A 20 10.42 -37.19 5.12
CA LYS A 20 9.93 -35.80 5.27
C LYS A 20 10.25 -34.94 4.03
N VAL A 21 11.00 -35.45 3.07
CA VAL A 21 11.49 -34.71 1.91
C VAL A 21 10.75 -35.16 0.64
N SER A 22 9.82 -34.33 0.16
CA SER A 22 9.15 -34.58 -1.12
C SER A 22 9.91 -33.96 -2.30
N TYR A 23 9.76 -34.54 -3.51
CA TYR A 23 10.31 -33.96 -4.74
C TYR A 23 9.78 -32.54 -4.99
N GLN A 24 8.50 -32.29 -4.69
CA GLN A 24 7.89 -30.99 -4.84
C GLN A 24 8.61 -29.95 -3.96
N ARG A 25 8.86 -30.29 -2.68
CA ARG A 25 9.55 -29.40 -1.76
C ARG A 25 10.99 -29.10 -2.22
N LEU A 26 11.75 -30.14 -2.59
CA LEU A 26 13.10 -29.95 -3.13
C LEU A 26 13.11 -29.09 -4.39
N THR A 27 12.14 -29.31 -5.27
CA THR A 27 12.00 -28.51 -6.50
C THR A 27 11.69 -27.05 -6.16
N TYR A 28 10.74 -26.80 -5.26
CA TYR A 28 10.38 -25.43 -4.88
C TYR A 28 11.54 -24.70 -4.18
N ASP A 29 12.24 -25.38 -3.27
CA ASP A 29 13.39 -24.79 -2.59
C ASP A 29 14.56 -24.50 -3.56
N ALA A 30 14.79 -25.36 -4.54
CA ALA A 30 15.76 -25.12 -5.61
C ALA A 30 15.35 -23.92 -6.49
N LEU A 31 14.06 -23.81 -6.88
CA LEU A 31 13.54 -22.69 -7.64
C LEU A 31 13.62 -21.38 -6.86
N LYS A 32 13.29 -21.39 -5.56
CA LYS A 32 13.47 -20.22 -4.69
C LYS A 32 14.92 -19.77 -4.65
N GLY A 33 15.86 -20.71 -4.43
CA GLY A 33 17.29 -20.42 -4.42
C GLY A 33 17.79 -19.85 -5.74
N MET A 34 17.35 -20.41 -6.86
CA MET A 34 17.71 -19.95 -8.21
C MET A 34 17.22 -18.52 -8.46
N VAL A 35 15.95 -18.21 -8.14
CA VAL A 35 15.35 -16.91 -8.43
C VAL A 35 15.86 -15.84 -7.48
N SER A 36 16.05 -16.16 -6.19
CA SER A 36 16.56 -15.21 -5.20
C SER A 36 18.01 -14.77 -5.46
N SER A 37 18.76 -15.52 -6.26
CA SER A 37 20.12 -15.14 -6.66
C SER A 37 20.18 -14.06 -7.75
N LEU A 38 19.05 -13.70 -8.38
CA LEU A 38 19.01 -12.74 -9.49
C LEU A 38 18.98 -11.29 -8.98
N ASP A 39 18.07 -11.01 -8.08
CA ASP A 39 17.86 -9.70 -7.47
C ASP A 39 16.91 -9.82 -6.26
N PRO A 40 16.80 -8.80 -5.37
CA PRO A 40 15.97 -8.87 -4.16
C PRO A 40 14.47 -8.82 -4.43
N HIS A 41 14.03 -8.63 -5.66
CA HIS A 41 12.61 -8.46 -6.03
C HIS A 41 12.05 -9.63 -6.83
N SER A 42 12.92 -10.39 -7.50
CA SER A 42 12.53 -11.62 -8.19
C SER A 42 12.28 -12.73 -7.19
N GLN A 43 11.21 -13.49 -7.38
CA GLN A 43 10.77 -14.50 -6.42
C GLN A 43 10.01 -15.64 -7.12
N PHE A 44 10.30 -16.87 -6.73
CA PHE A 44 9.41 -17.99 -6.99
C PHE A 44 8.34 -18.03 -5.90
N MET A 45 7.08 -18.00 -6.30
CA MET A 45 5.92 -18.01 -5.40
C MET A 45 5.23 -19.37 -5.48
N GLU A 46 5.10 -20.04 -4.35
CA GLU A 46 4.24 -21.20 -4.21
C GLU A 46 2.77 -20.81 -4.45
N PRO A 47 1.88 -21.78 -4.77
CA PRO A 47 0.48 -21.46 -5.10
C PRO A 47 -0.23 -20.59 -4.07
N GLU A 48 -0.05 -20.86 -2.78
CA GLU A 48 -0.65 -20.06 -1.70
C GLU A 48 -0.13 -18.61 -1.71
N MET A 49 1.19 -18.43 -1.83
CA MET A 49 1.80 -17.10 -1.87
C MET A 49 1.35 -16.29 -3.09
N TYR A 50 1.17 -16.97 -4.23
CA TYR A 50 0.63 -16.32 -5.43
C TYR A 50 -0.82 -15.89 -5.24
N GLN A 51 -1.64 -16.72 -4.61
CA GLN A 51 -3.03 -16.40 -4.27
C GLN A 51 -3.12 -15.23 -3.28
N ASP A 52 -2.28 -15.20 -2.26
CA ASP A 52 -2.19 -14.07 -1.30
C ASP A 52 -1.85 -12.77 -2.02
N MET A 53 -0.85 -12.79 -2.92
CA MET A 53 -0.48 -11.62 -3.72
C MET A 53 -1.64 -11.15 -4.61
N GLN A 54 -2.39 -12.06 -5.23
CA GLN A 54 -3.57 -11.69 -6.03
C GLN A 54 -4.63 -11.00 -5.16
N THR A 55 -4.90 -11.55 -3.98
CA THR A 55 -5.85 -11.01 -3.00
C THR A 55 -5.45 -9.60 -2.55
N GLU A 56 -4.17 -9.38 -2.25
CA GLU A 56 -3.64 -8.05 -1.90
C GLU A 56 -3.79 -7.06 -3.06
N THR A 57 -3.51 -7.51 -4.27
CA THR A 57 -3.63 -6.72 -5.50
C THR A 57 -5.08 -6.32 -5.80
N GLU A 58 -6.01 -7.22 -5.55
CA GLU A 58 -7.45 -6.94 -5.69
C GLU A 58 -7.97 -5.99 -4.61
N GLY A 59 -7.25 -5.84 -3.50
CA GLY A 59 -7.66 -5.01 -2.36
C GLY A 59 -8.86 -5.57 -1.61
N LYS A 60 -9.07 -6.89 -1.71
CA LYS A 60 -10.15 -7.59 -1.04
C LYS A 60 -9.72 -9.00 -0.67
N PHE A 61 -10.24 -9.52 0.42
CA PHE A 61 -9.98 -10.88 0.87
C PHE A 61 -11.18 -11.46 1.62
N GLY A 62 -11.29 -12.77 1.63
CA GLY A 62 -12.30 -13.45 2.45
C GLY A 62 -11.83 -13.56 3.91
N GLY A 63 -12.67 -13.12 4.85
CA GLY A 63 -12.32 -13.13 6.27
C GLY A 63 -13.36 -12.53 7.18
N LEU A 64 -12.94 -12.16 8.39
CA LEU A 64 -13.82 -11.63 9.43
C LEU A 64 -13.88 -10.09 9.45
N GLY A 65 -12.92 -9.40 8.82
CA GLY A 65 -12.81 -7.95 8.87
C GLY A 65 -12.39 -7.44 10.25
N ILE A 66 -11.34 -8.00 10.81
CA ILE A 66 -10.74 -7.56 12.06
C ILE A 66 -9.26 -7.24 11.87
N VAL A 67 -8.81 -6.18 12.52
CA VAL A 67 -7.39 -5.86 12.62
C VAL A 67 -6.85 -6.56 13.86
N ILE A 68 -5.80 -7.36 13.71
CA ILE A 68 -5.19 -8.12 14.80
C ILE A 68 -3.71 -7.80 14.96
N SER A 69 -3.18 -7.95 16.16
CA SER A 69 -1.76 -7.82 16.46
C SER A 69 -1.36 -8.79 17.58
N MET A 70 -0.05 -9.01 17.71
CA MET A 70 0.51 -9.66 18.89
C MET A 70 0.75 -8.60 19.96
N SER A 71 0.17 -8.78 21.14
CA SER A 71 0.41 -7.90 22.30
C SER A 71 1.79 -8.16 22.92
N LYS A 72 2.22 -7.29 23.85
CA LYS A 72 3.54 -7.40 24.53
C LYS A 72 3.71 -8.73 25.29
N ASP A 73 2.61 -9.33 25.75
CA ASP A 73 2.53 -10.63 26.42
C ASP A 73 2.28 -11.79 25.43
N ASN A 74 2.55 -11.58 24.15
CA ASN A 74 2.42 -12.58 23.08
C ASN A 74 0.99 -13.13 22.88
N ALA A 75 -0.04 -12.39 23.27
CA ALA A 75 -1.42 -12.77 23.04
C ALA A 75 -1.94 -12.18 21.73
N LEU A 76 -2.60 -13.01 20.92
CA LEU A 76 -3.27 -12.57 19.70
C LEU A 76 -4.48 -11.70 20.06
N THR A 77 -4.40 -10.41 19.76
CA THR A 77 -5.38 -9.41 20.22
C THR A 77 -6.04 -8.71 19.05
N ILE A 78 -7.36 -8.51 19.16
CA ILE A 78 -8.14 -7.69 18.21
C ILE A 78 -7.86 -6.23 18.54
N VAL A 79 -7.22 -5.55 17.59
CA VAL A 79 -6.95 -4.11 17.66
C VAL A 79 -8.25 -3.34 17.42
N ALA A 80 -8.96 -3.69 16.34
CA ALA A 80 -10.29 -3.14 16.02
C ALA A 80 -11.03 -4.06 15.03
N PRO A 81 -12.35 -4.26 15.18
CA PRO A 81 -13.17 -4.73 14.07
C PRO A 81 -13.37 -3.61 13.07
N MET A 82 -13.39 -3.95 11.77
CA MET A 82 -13.71 -3.02 10.69
C MET A 82 -15.24 -2.85 10.62
N GLU A 83 -15.69 -1.64 10.37
CA GLU A 83 -17.12 -1.34 10.23
C GLU A 83 -17.78 -2.18 9.13
N ASP A 84 -19.04 -2.54 9.29
CA ASP A 84 -19.84 -3.32 8.35
C ASP A 84 -19.27 -4.70 7.97
N THR A 85 -18.39 -5.27 8.80
CA THR A 85 -17.79 -6.59 8.58
C THR A 85 -18.41 -7.67 9.48
N PRO A 86 -18.21 -8.97 9.16
CA PRO A 86 -18.70 -10.06 10.01
C PRO A 86 -18.23 -10.00 11.46
N GLY A 87 -16.96 -9.60 11.69
CA GLY A 87 -16.40 -9.46 13.03
C GLY A 87 -17.08 -8.36 13.84
N ALA A 88 -17.36 -7.21 13.22
CA ALA A 88 -18.10 -6.13 13.86
C ALA A 88 -19.55 -6.55 14.18
N ARG A 89 -20.23 -7.18 13.22
CA ARG A 89 -21.61 -7.68 13.40
C ARG A 89 -21.72 -8.77 14.47
N ALA A 90 -20.67 -9.58 14.65
CA ALA A 90 -20.60 -10.59 15.71
C ALA A 90 -20.38 -10.00 17.10
N GLY A 91 -20.09 -8.69 17.23
CA GLY A 91 -19.86 -8.02 18.51
C GLY A 91 -18.45 -8.23 19.07
N LEU A 92 -17.46 -8.49 18.21
CA LEU A 92 -16.05 -8.45 18.60
C LEU A 92 -15.66 -7.01 18.93
N LEU A 93 -14.81 -6.84 19.94
CA LEU A 93 -14.43 -5.53 20.47
C LEU A 93 -12.91 -5.34 20.46
N PRO A 94 -12.43 -4.09 20.42
CA PRO A 94 -11.02 -3.78 20.65
C PRO A 94 -10.54 -4.32 22.01
N GLY A 95 -9.35 -4.94 22.02
CA GLY A 95 -8.77 -5.55 23.22
C GLY A 95 -9.22 -6.99 23.49
N ASP A 96 -10.16 -7.54 22.72
CA ASP A 96 -10.51 -8.96 22.78
C ASP A 96 -9.30 -9.81 22.39
N ARG A 97 -9.02 -10.88 23.15
CA ARG A 97 -7.91 -11.81 22.90
C ARG A 97 -8.45 -13.09 22.27
N ILE A 98 -7.96 -13.42 21.09
CA ILE A 98 -8.32 -14.69 20.44
C ILE A 98 -7.42 -15.77 21.02
N ILE A 99 -8.00 -16.70 21.77
CA ILE A 99 -7.28 -17.79 22.44
C ILE A 99 -7.34 -19.11 21.70
N LYS A 100 -8.33 -19.31 20.81
CA LYS A 100 -8.42 -20.44 19.89
C LYS A 100 -9.00 -20.03 18.54
N ILE A 101 -8.58 -20.73 17.50
CA ILE A 101 -9.16 -20.64 16.14
C ILE A 101 -9.43 -22.07 15.69
N ASP A 102 -10.70 -22.40 15.39
CA ASP A 102 -11.17 -23.76 15.05
C ASP A 102 -10.63 -24.81 16.02
N GLY A 103 -10.72 -24.51 17.32
CA GLY A 103 -10.26 -25.37 18.41
C GLY A 103 -8.74 -25.40 18.64
N ARG A 104 -7.93 -24.81 17.77
CA ARG A 104 -6.47 -24.75 17.89
C ARG A 104 -6.06 -23.57 18.79
N PRO A 105 -5.28 -23.80 19.87
CA PRO A 105 -4.77 -22.71 20.72
C PRO A 105 -3.87 -21.75 19.98
N THR A 106 -3.99 -20.44 20.25
CA THR A 106 -3.20 -19.39 19.58
C THR A 106 -1.89 -19.04 20.28
N GLU A 107 -1.63 -19.58 21.48
CA GLU A 107 -0.50 -19.23 22.36
C GLU A 107 0.89 -19.37 21.69
N LYS A 108 1.03 -20.35 20.76
CA LYS A 108 2.27 -20.59 20.04
C LYS A 108 2.20 -20.23 18.55
N MET A 109 1.10 -19.61 18.12
CA MET A 109 0.92 -19.21 16.72
C MET A 109 1.64 -17.90 16.45
N THR A 110 2.26 -17.82 15.29
CA THR A 110 2.68 -16.54 14.73
C THR A 110 1.47 -15.74 14.22
N LEU A 111 1.61 -14.43 14.08
CA LEU A 111 0.55 -13.60 13.52
C LEU A 111 0.13 -14.09 12.11
N GLN A 112 1.10 -14.52 11.30
CA GLN A 112 0.84 -15.03 9.94
C GLN A 112 0.00 -16.31 9.94
N GLU A 113 0.32 -17.26 10.82
CA GLU A 113 -0.47 -18.50 10.97
C GLU A 113 -1.91 -18.20 11.42
N ALA A 114 -2.08 -17.27 12.37
CA ALA A 114 -3.40 -16.84 12.80
C ALA A 114 -4.19 -16.17 11.67
N VAL A 115 -3.56 -15.26 10.89
CA VAL A 115 -4.16 -14.64 9.71
C VAL A 115 -4.61 -15.68 8.70
N LYS A 116 -3.77 -16.69 8.42
CA LYS A 116 -4.10 -17.78 7.49
C LYS A 116 -5.36 -18.56 7.93
N LEU A 117 -5.53 -18.82 9.23
CA LEU A 117 -6.70 -19.53 9.75
C LEU A 117 -7.97 -18.65 9.78
N LEU A 118 -7.82 -17.36 10.06
CA LEU A 118 -8.94 -16.41 10.09
C LEU A 118 -9.44 -16.04 8.70
N ARG A 119 -8.55 -16.00 7.69
CA ARG A 119 -8.91 -15.85 6.28
C ARG A 119 -9.51 -17.15 5.73
N GLY A 120 -10.15 -17.06 4.58
CA GLY A 120 -10.72 -18.18 3.84
C GLY A 120 -11.80 -17.72 2.87
N GLU A 121 -12.35 -18.63 2.09
CA GLU A 121 -13.37 -18.30 1.09
C GLU A 121 -14.61 -17.67 1.75
N PRO A 122 -15.16 -16.57 1.16
CA PRO A 122 -16.44 -16.01 1.60
C PRO A 122 -17.54 -17.08 1.65
N GLY A 123 -18.37 -17.03 2.69
CA GLY A 123 -19.43 -18.04 2.95
C GLY A 123 -18.97 -19.22 3.79
N THR A 124 -17.66 -19.44 3.98
CA THR A 124 -17.17 -20.45 4.93
C THR A 124 -17.18 -19.92 6.37
N LYS A 125 -17.22 -20.81 7.34
CA LYS A 125 -17.27 -20.44 8.76
C LYS A 125 -15.96 -20.70 9.46
N VAL A 126 -15.65 -19.87 10.47
CA VAL A 126 -14.55 -20.07 11.41
C VAL A 126 -15.08 -19.85 12.83
N THR A 127 -14.65 -20.68 13.77
CA THR A 127 -14.99 -20.53 15.17
C THR A 127 -13.78 -19.99 15.93
N ILE A 128 -13.93 -18.85 16.61
CA ILE A 128 -12.90 -18.26 17.44
C ILE A 128 -13.36 -18.25 18.90
N SER A 129 -12.50 -18.69 19.82
CA SER A 129 -12.69 -18.51 21.26
C SER A 129 -12.00 -17.22 21.68
N VAL A 130 -12.76 -16.32 22.26
CA VAL A 130 -12.31 -14.98 22.64
C VAL A 130 -12.32 -14.81 24.14
N PHE A 131 -11.22 -14.33 24.70
CA PHE A 131 -11.13 -13.85 26.06
C PHE A 131 -11.21 -12.33 26.09
N ARG A 132 -12.19 -11.78 26.80
CA ARG A 132 -12.45 -10.33 26.95
C ARG A 132 -12.01 -9.84 28.32
N PRO A 133 -10.79 -9.25 28.46
CA PRO A 133 -10.24 -8.85 29.76
C PRO A 133 -11.11 -7.81 30.50
N LYS A 134 -11.75 -6.91 29.75
CA LYS A 134 -12.54 -5.79 30.27
C LYS A 134 -14.03 -6.12 30.47
N ALA A 135 -14.45 -7.38 30.34
CA ALA A 135 -15.85 -7.75 30.55
C ALA A 135 -16.26 -7.56 32.02
N LYS A 136 -17.36 -6.86 32.26
CA LYS A 136 -17.91 -6.62 33.59
C LYS A 136 -18.52 -7.90 34.17
N ASP A 137 -19.18 -8.70 33.33
CA ASP A 137 -19.75 -9.99 33.72
C ASP A 137 -18.70 -11.11 33.51
N PRO A 138 -18.39 -11.92 34.54
CA PRO A 138 -17.52 -13.07 34.43
C PRO A 138 -17.96 -14.08 33.36
N GLY A 139 -19.25 -14.21 33.09
CA GLY A 139 -19.81 -15.08 32.05
C GLY A 139 -19.52 -14.63 30.64
N GLU A 140 -19.22 -13.33 30.40
CA GLU A 140 -18.87 -12.77 29.12
C GLU A 140 -17.36 -12.75 28.87
N ARG A 141 -16.53 -13.14 29.82
CA ARG A 141 -15.07 -13.12 29.69
C ARG A 141 -14.54 -14.14 28.70
N LEU A 142 -15.22 -15.26 28.53
CA LEU A 142 -14.84 -16.31 27.61
C LEU A 142 -16.05 -16.67 26.77
N LYS A 143 -15.95 -16.46 25.44
CA LYS A 143 -17.05 -16.71 24.52
C LYS A 143 -16.56 -17.23 23.19
N ASP A 144 -17.28 -18.20 22.64
CA ASP A 144 -17.06 -18.71 21.30
C ASP A 144 -17.93 -17.95 20.29
N TYR A 145 -17.32 -17.56 19.18
CA TYR A 145 -17.99 -16.92 18.08
C TYR A 145 -17.78 -17.76 16.81
N THR A 146 -18.85 -18.29 16.26
CA THR A 146 -18.83 -18.92 14.93
C THR A 146 -19.28 -17.88 13.92
N ILE A 147 -18.33 -17.42 13.10
CA ILE A 147 -18.53 -16.29 12.19
C ILE A 147 -18.36 -16.76 10.76
N GLU A 148 -19.30 -16.38 9.89
CA GLU A 148 -19.19 -16.62 8.46
C GLU A 148 -18.29 -15.56 7.82
N ARG A 149 -17.28 -16.02 7.06
CA ARG A 149 -16.37 -15.14 6.35
C ARG A 149 -17.10 -14.40 5.22
N ALA A 150 -16.78 -13.14 5.03
CA ALA A 150 -17.27 -12.33 3.91
C ALA A 150 -16.10 -11.75 3.10
N GLU A 151 -16.40 -11.19 1.92
CA GLU A 151 -15.45 -10.37 1.19
C GLU A 151 -15.21 -9.09 1.99
N ILE A 152 -13.98 -8.90 2.45
CA ILE A 152 -13.52 -7.71 3.17
C ILE A 152 -12.75 -6.83 2.20
N ARG A 153 -13.17 -5.58 2.09
CA ARG A 153 -12.49 -4.58 1.27
C ARG A 153 -11.56 -3.73 2.12
N VAL A 154 -10.33 -3.59 1.66
CA VAL A 154 -9.33 -2.74 2.30
C VAL A 154 -9.22 -1.46 1.49
N GLU A 155 -9.73 -0.36 2.06
CA GLU A 155 -9.59 0.95 1.45
C GLU A 155 -8.11 1.35 1.40
N SER A 156 -7.68 1.76 0.21
CA SER A 156 -6.32 2.26 -0.03
C SER A 156 -6.22 3.79 0.04
N VAL A 157 -7.34 4.48 -0.08
CA VAL A 157 -7.44 5.94 0.04
C VAL A 157 -8.00 6.28 1.42
N LYS A 158 -7.21 6.95 2.23
CA LYS A 158 -7.52 7.24 3.65
C LYS A 158 -7.36 8.72 3.98
N ASP A 159 -7.83 9.09 5.15
CA ASP A 159 -7.63 10.43 5.73
C ASP A 159 -8.11 11.57 4.81
N VAL A 160 -9.21 11.34 4.06
CA VAL A 160 -9.79 12.33 3.14
C VAL A 160 -10.43 13.45 3.94
N LYS A 161 -9.78 14.61 3.96
CA LYS A 161 -10.24 15.77 4.75
C LYS A 161 -9.88 17.10 4.12
N MET A 162 -10.63 18.14 4.48
CA MET A 162 -10.26 19.53 4.23
C MET A 162 -9.35 20.01 5.35
N LEU A 163 -8.22 20.56 5.00
CA LEU A 163 -7.32 21.31 5.88
C LEU A 163 -7.71 22.78 5.90
N THR A 164 -6.92 23.61 6.57
CA THR A 164 -7.09 25.07 6.56
C THR A 164 -6.99 25.63 5.12
N ASP A 165 -7.59 26.79 4.88
CA ASP A 165 -7.49 27.52 3.60
C ASP A 165 -7.98 26.75 2.36
N ASN A 166 -9.00 25.92 2.51
CA ASN A 166 -9.57 25.08 1.45
C ASN A 166 -8.56 24.16 0.75
N ILE A 167 -7.54 23.71 1.48
CA ILE A 167 -6.57 22.72 1.00
C ILE A 167 -7.13 21.34 1.31
N GLY A 168 -7.40 20.54 0.27
CA GLY A 168 -7.75 19.13 0.43
C GLY A 168 -6.54 18.28 0.79
N TYR A 169 -6.77 17.21 1.54
CA TYR A 169 -5.75 16.21 1.88
C TYR A 169 -6.29 14.82 1.58
N ILE A 170 -5.50 14.05 0.86
CA ILE A 170 -5.80 12.64 0.52
C ILE A 170 -4.54 11.83 0.73
N ARG A 171 -4.62 10.74 1.53
CA ARG A 171 -3.54 9.79 1.70
C ARG A 171 -3.84 8.52 0.92
N ILE A 172 -2.88 8.06 0.11
CA ILE A 172 -2.91 6.77 -0.57
C ILE A 172 -1.90 5.86 0.11
N THR A 173 -2.36 4.75 0.68
CA THR A 173 -1.51 3.82 1.45
C THR A 173 -0.90 2.70 0.60
N GLN A 174 -1.53 2.37 -0.52
CA GLN A 174 -1.06 1.40 -1.52
C GLN A 174 -1.83 1.59 -2.84
N PHE A 175 -1.36 0.96 -3.90
CA PHE A 175 -2.03 0.99 -5.22
C PHE A 175 -2.59 -0.39 -5.55
N ASN A 176 -3.87 -0.61 -5.27
CA ASN A 176 -4.63 -1.81 -5.62
C ASN A 176 -5.70 -1.47 -6.68
N GLN A 177 -6.50 -2.46 -7.10
CA GLN A 177 -7.50 -2.25 -8.15
C GLN A 177 -8.47 -1.09 -7.87
N PRO A 178 -9.08 -0.95 -6.68
CA PRO A 178 -10.05 0.12 -6.40
C PRO A 178 -9.42 1.51 -6.20
N THR A 179 -8.11 1.63 -5.99
CA THR A 179 -7.44 2.89 -5.60
C THR A 179 -7.80 4.08 -6.48
N ALA A 180 -7.80 3.90 -7.80
CA ALA A 180 -8.07 5.02 -8.72
C ALA A 180 -9.51 5.52 -8.60
N ASP A 181 -10.48 4.63 -8.42
CA ASP A 181 -11.89 4.99 -8.25
C ASP A 181 -12.15 5.59 -6.87
N GLU A 182 -11.51 5.06 -5.81
CA GLU A 182 -11.55 5.65 -4.46
C GLU A 182 -10.97 7.07 -4.47
N PHE A 183 -9.81 7.24 -5.10
CA PHE A 183 -9.15 8.54 -5.23
C PHE A 183 -10.02 9.55 -5.98
N ARG A 184 -10.63 9.14 -7.10
CA ARG A 184 -11.56 9.98 -7.87
C ARG A 184 -12.76 10.42 -7.02
N LYS A 185 -13.37 9.51 -6.26
CA LYS A 185 -14.48 9.83 -5.35
C LYS A 185 -14.05 10.81 -4.27
N ALA A 186 -12.84 10.64 -3.70
CA ALA A 186 -12.26 11.54 -2.71
C ALA A 186 -12.06 12.95 -3.28
N LEU A 187 -11.51 13.07 -4.49
CA LEU A 187 -11.37 14.34 -5.19
C LEU A 187 -12.71 15.02 -5.43
N ASP A 188 -13.70 14.27 -5.95
CA ASP A 188 -15.04 14.81 -6.22
C ASP A 188 -15.74 15.30 -4.93
N LYS A 189 -15.51 14.62 -3.80
CA LYS A 189 -16.01 15.03 -2.48
C LYS A 189 -15.38 16.35 -2.03
N LEU A 190 -14.05 16.46 -2.10
CA LEU A 190 -13.34 17.66 -1.66
C LEU A 190 -13.60 18.87 -2.59
N GLU A 191 -13.69 18.65 -3.90
CA GLU A 191 -14.05 19.69 -4.86
C GLU A 191 -15.46 20.27 -4.59
N LYS A 192 -16.44 19.41 -4.27
CA LYS A 192 -17.79 19.84 -3.85
C LYS A 192 -17.77 20.65 -2.55
N GLN A 193 -16.78 20.41 -1.68
CA GLN A 193 -16.60 21.18 -0.44
C GLN A 193 -15.83 22.50 -0.65
N GLY A 194 -15.46 22.84 -1.89
CA GLY A 194 -14.76 24.08 -2.23
C GLY A 194 -13.25 23.99 -2.17
N MET A 195 -12.66 22.80 -2.28
CA MET A 195 -11.22 22.63 -2.37
C MET A 195 -10.64 23.43 -3.55
N ASP A 196 -9.56 24.18 -3.29
CA ASP A 196 -8.86 24.98 -4.28
C ASP A 196 -7.32 24.76 -4.26
N ALA A 197 -6.83 23.77 -3.50
CA ALA A 197 -5.49 23.22 -3.51
C ALA A 197 -5.51 21.81 -2.94
N LEU A 198 -4.51 20.95 -3.25
CA LEU A 198 -4.51 19.54 -2.86
C LEU A 198 -3.14 19.11 -2.33
N VAL A 199 -3.13 18.37 -1.22
CA VAL A 199 -1.99 17.54 -0.77
C VAL A 199 -2.32 16.08 -1.02
N ILE A 200 -1.45 15.39 -1.75
CA ILE A 200 -1.47 13.92 -1.93
C ILE A 200 -0.35 13.34 -1.08
N ASP A 201 -0.69 12.55 -0.06
CA ASP A 201 0.31 11.92 0.82
C ASP A 201 0.58 10.48 0.37
N LEU A 202 1.80 10.25 -0.15
CA LEU A 202 2.32 8.96 -0.57
C LEU A 202 3.42 8.45 0.38
N ARG A 203 3.62 9.07 1.53
CA ARG A 203 4.62 8.62 2.50
C ARG A 203 4.29 7.21 3.00
N ASN A 204 5.31 6.37 3.10
CA ASN A 204 5.20 4.97 3.50
C ASN A 204 4.24 4.13 2.62
N ASN A 205 4.06 4.53 1.36
CA ASN A 205 3.30 3.78 0.38
C ASN A 205 4.27 2.94 -0.49
N PRO A 206 4.29 1.60 -0.32
CA PRO A 206 5.25 0.73 -1.02
C PRO A 206 4.96 0.58 -2.53
N GLY A 207 3.89 1.21 -3.01
CA GLY A 207 3.45 1.10 -4.39
C GLY A 207 2.28 0.13 -4.59
N GLY A 208 2.35 -0.65 -5.64
CA GLY A 208 1.33 -1.61 -6.06
C GLY A 208 1.14 -1.61 -7.58
N LEU A 209 -0.11 -1.64 -8.03
CA LEU A 209 -0.46 -1.77 -9.45
C LEU A 209 -0.04 -0.55 -10.28
N LEU A 210 0.72 -0.82 -11.35
CA LEU A 210 1.09 0.17 -12.36
C LEU A 210 -0.14 0.86 -12.96
N GLU A 211 -1.17 0.08 -13.29
CA GLU A 211 -2.40 0.62 -13.90
C GLU A 211 -3.12 1.61 -12.96
N ALA A 212 -3.15 1.32 -11.66
CA ALA A 212 -3.74 2.22 -10.66
C ALA A 212 -2.95 3.53 -10.56
N ALA A 213 -1.60 3.48 -10.58
CA ALA A 213 -0.74 4.66 -10.60
C ALA A 213 -0.98 5.54 -11.84
N ILE A 214 -1.08 4.90 -13.03
CA ILE A 214 -1.37 5.62 -14.28
C ILE A 214 -2.72 6.33 -14.19
N LYS A 215 -3.77 5.65 -13.70
CA LYS A 215 -5.11 6.24 -13.56
C LYS A 215 -5.13 7.40 -12.56
N VAL A 216 -4.43 7.27 -11.41
CA VAL A 216 -4.31 8.35 -10.43
C VAL A 216 -3.58 9.55 -11.01
N ALA A 217 -2.43 9.37 -11.67
CA ALA A 217 -1.71 10.46 -12.33
C ALA A 217 -2.54 11.09 -13.46
N SER A 218 -3.33 10.30 -14.19
CA SER A 218 -4.20 10.76 -15.27
C SER A 218 -5.31 11.72 -14.84
N GLU A 219 -5.64 11.79 -13.54
CA GLU A 219 -6.58 12.79 -13.05
C GLU A 219 -6.05 14.23 -13.19
N PHE A 220 -4.73 14.40 -13.35
CA PHE A 220 -4.06 15.70 -13.38
C PHE A 220 -3.20 15.93 -14.63
N VAL A 221 -2.75 14.87 -15.26
CA VAL A 221 -1.92 14.93 -16.49
C VAL A 221 -2.83 14.93 -17.70
N PRO A 222 -2.67 15.86 -18.66
CA PRO A 222 -3.46 15.90 -19.88
C PRO A 222 -3.45 14.58 -20.64
N ARG A 223 -4.58 14.25 -21.29
CA ARG A 223 -4.70 13.03 -22.08
C ARG A 223 -3.65 12.99 -23.20
N GLY A 224 -2.98 11.86 -23.32
CA GLY A 224 -1.95 11.62 -24.33
C GLY A 224 -0.54 12.05 -23.95
N GLU A 225 -0.35 12.70 -22.80
CA GLU A 225 0.98 12.95 -22.25
C GLU A 225 1.55 11.70 -21.57
N LEU A 226 2.87 11.52 -21.63
CA LEU A 226 3.56 10.38 -21.06
C LEU A 226 3.52 10.45 -19.53
N ILE A 227 3.19 9.32 -18.88
CA ILE A 227 3.25 9.17 -17.41
C ILE A 227 4.49 8.39 -17.00
N VAL A 228 4.78 7.29 -17.69
CA VAL A 228 5.92 6.41 -17.37
C VAL A 228 6.27 5.58 -18.59
N SER A 229 7.55 5.26 -18.78
CA SER A 229 7.99 4.22 -19.69
C SER A 229 8.71 3.09 -18.96
N THR A 230 8.70 1.91 -19.58
CA THR A 230 9.43 0.74 -19.09
C THR A 230 10.39 0.26 -20.18
N GLU A 231 11.63 0.01 -19.80
CA GLU A 231 12.66 -0.48 -20.70
C GLU A 231 13.25 -1.78 -20.15
N GLY A 232 13.12 -2.84 -20.94
CA GLY A 232 13.64 -4.16 -20.64
C GLY A 232 14.96 -4.45 -21.34
N ARG A 233 15.39 -5.72 -21.27
CA ARG A 233 16.60 -6.20 -21.95
C ARG A 233 16.52 -6.07 -23.47
N ASP A 234 15.35 -6.27 -24.05
CA ASP A 234 15.10 -6.10 -25.48
C ASP A 234 14.44 -4.72 -25.71
N PRO A 235 15.07 -3.82 -26.47
CA PRO A 235 14.51 -2.51 -26.76
C PRO A 235 13.11 -2.55 -27.40
N ARG A 236 12.77 -3.65 -28.11
CA ARG A 236 11.43 -3.86 -28.70
C ARG A 236 10.34 -4.05 -27.66
N GLN A 237 10.71 -4.35 -26.41
CA GLN A 237 9.79 -4.50 -25.27
C GLN A 237 9.61 -3.20 -24.48
N THR A 238 10.18 -2.08 -24.98
CA THR A 238 9.92 -0.77 -24.39
C THR A 238 8.44 -0.44 -24.48
N GLN A 239 7.83 -0.19 -23.32
CA GLN A 239 6.42 0.21 -23.24
C GLN A 239 6.32 1.65 -22.74
N ARG A 240 5.42 2.41 -23.33
CA ARG A 240 5.10 3.78 -22.93
C ARG A 240 3.66 3.88 -22.52
N TYR A 241 3.44 4.39 -21.31
CA TYR A 241 2.12 4.52 -20.72
C TYR A 241 1.74 5.99 -20.66
N TYR A 242 0.68 6.32 -21.39
CA TYR A 242 0.20 7.67 -21.52
C TYR A 242 -1.02 7.92 -20.65
N SER A 243 -1.22 9.17 -20.28
CA SER A 243 -2.43 9.59 -19.58
C SER A 243 -3.68 9.23 -20.41
N VAL A 244 -4.60 8.53 -19.76
CA VAL A 244 -5.92 8.25 -20.35
C VAL A 244 -6.85 9.46 -20.24
N GLY A 245 -6.42 10.50 -19.50
CA GLY A 245 -7.23 11.64 -19.10
C GLY A 245 -8.25 11.25 -18.05
N GLY A 246 -8.45 12.13 -17.07
CA GLY A 246 -9.51 12.03 -16.08
C GLY A 246 -10.68 12.98 -16.41
N LYS A 247 -11.53 13.22 -15.41
CA LYS A 247 -12.49 14.31 -15.43
C LYS A 247 -11.74 15.64 -15.52
N ARG A 248 -12.22 16.57 -16.36
CA ARG A 248 -11.64 17.91 -16.42
C ARG A 248 -11.77 18.60 -15.06
N ARG A 249 -10.65 18.67 -14.32
CA ARG A 249 -10.57 19.29 -13.00
C ARG A 249 -10.10 20.74 -13.09
N PRO A 250 -10.44 21.58 -12.12
CA PRO A 250 -9.84 22.92 -12.01
C PRO A 250 -8.32 22.80 -11.86
N ASN A 251 -7.59 23.78 -12.41
CA ASN A 251 -6.13 23.80 -12.32
C ASN A 251 -5.66 24.38 -10.97
N TYR A 252 -6.03 23.70 -9.86
CA TYR A 252 -5.55 24.07 -8.53
C TYR A 252 -4.13 23.55 -8.27
N PRO A 253 -3.32 24.21 -7.43
CA PRO A 253 -1.96 23.75 -7.08
C PRO A 253 -2.03 22.43 -6.30
N ILE A 254 -1.02 21.57 -6.52
CA ILE A 254 -0.88 20.26 -5.88
C ILE A 254 0.50 20.16 -5.24
N ALA A 255 0.56 19.62 -4.03
CA ALA A 255 1.77 19.14 -3.38
C ALA A 255 1.67 17.60 -3.20
N VAL A 256 2.77 16.89 -3.45
CA VAL A 256 2.88 15.45 -3.21
C VAL A 256 3.90 15.23 -2.11
N LEU A 257 3.49 14.54 -1.05
CA LEU A 257 4.40 14.15 0.05
C LEU A 257 4.99 12.77 -0.23
N ILE A 258 6.31 12.66 -0.14
CA ILE A 258 7.06 11.40 -0.26
C ILE A 258 8.10 11.26 0.85
N ASN A 259 8.52 10.03 1.14
CA ASN A 259 9.64 9.70 2.01
C ASN A 259 10.34 8.41 1.56
N GLY A 260 11.34 7.94 2.29
CA GLY A 260 12.07 6.71 2.01
C GLY A 260 11.19 5.44 1.93
N GLY A 261 9.95 5.46 2.44
CA GLY A 261 8.96 4.39 2.31
C GLY A 261 8.08 4.49 1.06
N SER A 262 8.19 5.56 0.27
CA SER A 262 7.46 5.74 -0.99
C SER A 262 8.18 4.99 -2.11
N ALA A 263 7.54 3.97 -2.71
CA ALA A 263 8.19 3.10 -3.67
C ALA A 263 7.32 2.78 -4.91
N SER A 264 7.95 2.39 -6.02
CA SER A 264 7.30 1.82 -7.21
C SER A 264 6.16 2.70 -7.76
N ALA A 265 4.89 2.30 -7.67
CA ALA A 265 3.73 3.06 -8.14
C ALA A 265 3.66 4.47 -7.54
N SER A 266 4.10 4.66 -6.27
CA SER A 266 4.20 5.99 -5.64
C SER A 266 5.22 6.88 -6.35
N GLU A 267 6.33 6.28 -6.78
CA GLU A 267 7.40 6.98 -7.51
C GLU A 267 6.97 7.33 -8.94
N ILE A 268 6.14 6.47 -9.55
CA ILE A 268 5.53 6.75 -10.85
C ILE A 268 4.62 7.98 -10.76
N VAL A 269 3.73 8.02 -9.76
CA VAL A 269 2.80 9.15 -9.57
C VAL A 269 3.56 10.43 -9.25
N SER A 270 4.45 10.41 -8.26
CA SER A 270 5.22 11.60 -7.85
C SER A 270 6.14 12.10 -8.96
N GLY A 271 6.87 11.19 -9.63
CA GLY A 271 7.76 11.52 -10.74
C GLY A 271 7.02 12.06 -11.97
N ALA A 272 5.86 11.48 -12.33
CA ALA A 272 5.04 11.97 -13.41
C ALA A 272 4.50 13.38 -13.14
N LEU A 273 3.94 13.61 -11.95
CA LEU A 273 3.41 14.93 -11.59
C LEU A 273 4.50 15.99 -11.45
N GLN A 274 5.71 15.60 -10.99
CA GLN A 274 6.87 16.48 -10.92
C GLN A 274 7.36 16.87 -12.32
N ASP A 275 7.58 15.91 -13.21
CA ASP A 275 8.13 16.14 -14.56
C ASP A 275 7.16 16.95 -15.43
N THR A 276 5.87 16.68 -15.34
CA THR A 276 4.83 17.45 -16.05
C THR A 276 4.53 18.80 -15.40
N LYS A 277 5.27 19.19 -14.34
CA LYS A 277 5.07 20.45 -13.60
C LYS A 277 3.67 20.62 -13.04
N ARG A 278 3.02 19.51 -12.76
CA ARG A 278 1.64 19.53 -12.23
C ARG A 278 1.59 19.60 -10.72
N ALA A 279 2.64 19.12 -10.04
CA ALA A 279 2.76 19.19 -8.60
C ALA A 279 4.17 19.56 -8.14
N VAL A 280 4.27 20.08 -6.91
CA VAL A 280 5.52 20.24 -6.17
C VAL A 280 5.66 19.03 -5.27
N VAL A 281 6.80 18.36 -5.33
CA VAL A 281 7.11 17.20 -4.48
C VAL A 281 7.86 17.66 -3.23
N VAL A 282 7.36 17.27 -2.06
CA VAL A 282 7.87 17.72 -0.75
C VAL A 282 8.17 16.51 0.13
N GLY A 283 9.22 16.55 0.92
CA GLY A 283 9.57 15.51 1.88
C GLY A 283 10.99 15.00 1.70
N GLU A 284 11.19 13.71 1.62
CA GLU A 284 12.50 13.07 1.45
C GLU A 284 12.55 12.26 0.17
N THR A 285 13.77 11.93 -0.30
CA THR A 285 13.97 11.10 -1.47
C THR A 285 13.26 9.75 -1.29
N SER A 286 12.54 9.31 -2.31
CA SER A 286 11.82 8.05 -2.28
C SER A 286 12.74 6.83 -2.33
N PHE A 287 12.21 5.64 -2.18
CA PHE A 287 12.95 4.39 -2.01
C PHE A 287 13.86 4.01 -3.19
N GLY A 288 13.44 4.30 -4.43
CA GLY A 288 14.20 3.90 -5.61
C GLY A 288 13.85 2.50 -6.14
N LYS A 289 12.61 2.03 -5.95
CA LYS A 289 12.13 0.78 -6.55
C LYS A 289 11.63 1.01 -7.97
N GLY A 290 12.57 1.24 -8.88
CA GLY A 290 12.28 1.45 -10.29
C GLY A 290 12.27 0.18 -11.15
N SER A 291 12.14 -1.01 -10.56
CA SER A 291 12.09 -2.30 -11.27
C SER A 291 10.66 -2.76 -11.53
N VAL A 292 10.41 -3.23 -12.76
CA VAL A 292 9.13 -3.83 -13.18
C VAL A 292 9.16 -5.32 -12.88
N GLN A 293 8.22 -5.81 -12.10
CA GLN A 293 8.03 -7.23 -11.88
C GLN A 293 6.91 -7.76 -12.78
N SER A 294 7.26 -8.70 -13.66
CA SER A 294 6.30 -9.51 -14.40
C SER A 294 5.95 -10.75 -13.58
N VAL A 295 4.66 -11.05 -13.46
CA VAL A 295 4.18 -12.26 -12.79
C VAL A 295 3.77 -13.26 -13.85
N ILE A 296 4.46 -14.40 -13.90
CA ILE A 296 4.25 -15.47 -14.87
C ILE A 296 3.68 -16.66 -14.11
N LYS A 297 2.40 -16.97 -14.34
CA LYS A 297 1.74 -18.15 -13.76
C LYS A 297 2.30 -19.44 -14.36
N LEU A 298 2.57 -20.42 -13.52
CA LEU A 298 3.04 -21.74 -13.91
C LEU A 298 1.91 -22.76 -13.87
N SER A 299 2.15 -23.94 -14.48
CA SER A 299 1.12 -24.96 -14.70
C SER A 299 0.61 -25.63 -13.43
N ASP A 300 1.40 -25.64 -12.37
CA ASP A 300 1.08 -26.23 -11.07
C ASP A 300 0.39 -25.27 -10.09
N GLY A 301 0.06 -24.05 -10.55
CA GLY A 301 -0.56 -22.99 -9.74
C GLY A 301 0.43 -22.09 -9.03
N SER A 302 1.73 -22.41 -9.04
CA SER A 302 2.78 -21.50 -8.61
C SER A 302 2.99 -20.35 -9.61
N ALA A 303 3.82 -19.38 -9.27
CA ALA A 303 4.15 -18.28 -10.18
C ALA A 303 5.60 -17.82 -10.03
N LEU A 304 6.13 -17.25 -11.11
CA LEU A 304 7.42 -16.60 -11.13
C LEU A 304 7.19 -15.08 -11.20
N ARG A 305 7.58 -14.37 -10.14
CA ARG A 305 7.72 -12.92 -10.16
C ARG A 305 9.15 -12.58 -10.55
N LEU A 306 9.32 -11.95 -11.70
CA LEU A 306 10.63 -11.70 -12.31
C LEU A 306 10.80 -10.23 -12.65
N THR A 307 11.95 -9.66 -12.33
CA THR A 307 12.34 -8.32 -12.79
C THR A 307 12.64 -8.37 -14.28
N THR A 308 11.81 -7.71 -15.08
CA THR A 308 11.88 -7.75 -16.56
C THR A 308 12.23 -6.42 -17.19
N ALA A 309 12.04 -5.30 -16.47
CA ALA A 309 12.30 -3.96 -16.99
C ALA A 309 12.57 -2.96 -15.86
N LYS A 310 12.96 -1.74 -16.24
CA LYS A 310 13.09 -0.59 -15.32
C LYS A 310 12.09 0.50 -15.71
N TYR A 311 11.63 1.27 -14.70
CA TYR A 311 10.76 2.44 -14.88
C TYR A 311 11.57 3.70 -15.15
N TYR A 312 11.05 4.53 -16.04
CA TYR A 312 11.57 5.87 -16.35
C TYR A 312 10.43 6.89 -16.28
N THR A 313 10.70 8.03 -15.68
CA THR A 313 9.75 9.15 -15.62
C THR A 313 9.53 9.78 -17.01
N PRO A 314 8.56 10.69 -17.19
CA PRO A 314 8.35 11.38 -18.48
C PRO A 314 9.61 12.06 -19.03
N SER A 315 10.46 12.64 -18.18
CA SER A 315 11.74 13.24 -18.57
C SER A 315 12.88 12.22 -18.74
N HIS A 316 12.56 10.92 -18.78
CA HIS A 316 13.52 9.81 -18.91
C HIS A 316 14.53 9.69 -17.76
N ARG A 317 14.15 10.11 -16.54
CA ARG A 317 14.96 9.85 -15.34
C ARG A 317 14.73 8.42 -14.87
N VAL A 318 15.82 7.75 -14.50
CA VAL A 318 15.78 6.40 -13.90
C VAL A 318 15.28 6.49 -12.47
N ILE A 319 14.25 5.74 -12.13
CA ILE A 319 13.77 5.64 -10.73
C ILE A 319 14.59 4.59 -9.96
N HIS A 320 15.06 3.53 -10.62
CA HIS A 320 15.75 2.42 -10.00
C HIS A 320 17.04 2.87 -9.30
N GLU A 321 17.16 2.55 -7.98
CA GLU A 321 18.28 2.90 -7.08
C GLU A 321 18.45 4.41 -6.81
N HIS A 322 17.71 5.29 -7.47
CA HIS A 322 17.82 6.74 -7.30
C HIS A 322 16.60 7.36 -6.62
N GLY A 323 15.43 6.77 -6.82
CA GLY A 323 14.17 7.32 -6.34
C GLY A 323 13.77 8.62 -7.06
N VAL A 324 12.76 9.27 -6.49
CA VAL A 324 12.33 10.62 -6.85
C VAL A 324 12.84 11.57 -5.78
N THR A 325 13.70 12.51 -6.19
CA THR A 325 14.18 13.57 -5.31
C THR A 325 13.08 14.64 -5.19
N PRO A 326 12.68 15.04 -3.98
CA PRO A 326 11.68 16.09 -3.81
C PRO A 326 12.19 17.45 -4.29
N ASP A 327 11.26 18.30 -4.77
CA ASP A 327 11.57 19.70 -5.09
C ASP A 327 11.89 20.50 -3.85
N ILE A 328 11.29 20.11 -2.70
CA ILE A 328 11.53 20.72 -1.39
C ILE A 328 11.86 19.62 -0.40
N LEU A 329 13.15 19.54 -0.03
CA LEU A 329 13.64 18.58 0.95
C LEU A 329 13.24 19.04 2.36
N VAL A 330 12.58 18.15 3.09
CA VAL A 330 12.18 18.33 4.49
C VAL A 330 12.50 17.04 5.25
N PRO A 331 13.74 16.89 5.73
CA PRO A 331 14.13 15.69 6.47
C PRO A 331 13.47 15.69 7.86
N ILE A 332 13.06 14.53 8.31
CA ILE A 332 12.57 14.28 9.67
C ILE A 332 13.37 13.16 10.31
N SER A 333 13.48 13.16 11.64
CA SER A 333 14.16 12.07 12.33
C SER A 333 13.31 10.81 12.36
N GLU A 334 13.96 9.63 12.41
CA GLU A 334 13.26 8.34 12.55
C GLU A 334 12.31 8.32 13.77
N GLU A 335 12.67 9.02 14.85
CA GLU A 335 11.83 9.13 16.04
C GLU A 335 10.53 9.89 15.74
N VAL A 336 10.61 11.00 15.02
CA VAL A 336 9.45 11.80 14.60
C VAL A 336 8.59 10.99 13.64
N GLU A 337 9.20 10.33 12.66
CA GLU A 337 8.48 9.48 11.72
C GLU A 337 7.70 8.35 12.44
N ARG A 338 8.35 7.65 13.36
CA ARG A 338 7.73 6.62 14.17
C ARG A 338 6.54 7.15 14.98
N LYS A 339 6.72 8.30 15.65
CA LYS A 339 5.64 8.95 16.42
C LYS A 339 4.47 9.36 15.55
N LEU A 340 4.72 9.88 14.33
CA LEU A 340 3.65 10.21 13.37
C LEU A 340 2.90 8.96 12.91
N MET A 341 3.60 7.84 12.68
CA MET A 341 2.95 6.56 12.36
C MET A 341 2.09 6.06 13.51
N GLU A 342 2.60 6.10 14.75
CA GLU A 342 1.85 5.72 15.95
C GLU A 342 0.61 6.59 16.15
N GLN A 343 0.74 7.91 15.97
CA GLN A 343 -0.38 8.84 16.04
C GLN A 343 -1.45 8.53 15.01
N ARG A 344 -1.07 8.23 13.77
CA ARG A 344 -2.00 7.85 12.69
C ARG A 344 -2.69 6.51 12.97
N ALA A 345 -1.95 5.51 13.47
CA ALA A 345 -2.52 4.23 13.84
C ALA A 345 -3.56 4.37 14.96
N ARG A 346 -3.26 5.20 15.97
CA ARG A 346 -4.16 5.46 17.10
C ARG A 346 -5.40 6.26 16.73
N ALA A 347 -5.30 7.17 15.75
CA ALA A 347 -6.45 7.97 15.29
C ALA A 347 -7.59 7.09 14.72
N ASN A 348 -7.27 5.86 14.31
CA ASN A 348 -8.24 4.88 13.82
C ASN A 348 -8.73 3.91 14.93
N LEU A 349 -8.31 4.11 16.19
CA LEU A 349 -8.73 3.30 17.32
C LEU A 349 -9.74 4.05 18.19
N PRO A 350 -10.65 3.36 18.87
CA PRO A 350 -11.45 3.99 19.92
C PRO A 350 -10.53 4.66 20.94
N PRO A 351 -10.85 5.87 21.44
CA PRO A 351 -10.05 6.52 22.46
C PRO A 351 -9.97 5.62 23.69
N GLU A 352 -8.77 5.17 24.04
CA GLU A 352 -8.56 4.54 25.35
C GLU A 352 -8.74 5.61 26.41
N GLU A 353 -9.61 5.32 27.40
CA GLU A 353 -9.83 6.21 28.55
C GLU A 353 -8.48 6.46 29.25
N GLY A 354 -7.93 7.67 29.09
CA GLY A 354 -6.84 8.17 29.92
C GLY A 354 -5.55 8.62 29.24
N GLU A 355 -5.20 8.19 28.04
CA GLU A 355 -3.97 8.67 27.39
C GLU A 355 -4.21 9.90 26.50
N LYS A 356 -3.87 11.08 27.01
CA LYS A 356 -3.67 12.27 26.19
C LYS A 356 -2.37 12.09 25.41
N VAL A 357 -2.47 11.69 24.13
CA VAL A 357 -1.33 11.70 23.23
C VAL A 357 -1.08 13.15 22.82
N GLU A 358 0.08 13.71 23.15
CA GLU A 358 0.46 15.01 22.61
C GLU A 358 0.58 14.90 21.09
N PRO A 359 -0.06 15.81 20.34
CA PRO A 359 0.01 15.78 18.89
C PRO A 359 1.46 16.04 18.44
N VAL A 360 1.96 15.18 17.57
CA VAL A 360 3.29 15.33 16.98
C VAL A 360 3.17 16.26 15.76
N PRO A 361 3.95 17.34 15.68
CA PRO A 361 3.98 18.20 14.51
C PRO A 361 4.43 17.44 13.26
N ASP A 362 3.72 17.62 12.14
CA ASP A 362 4.06 17.04 10.84
C ASP A 362 4.69 18.12 9.95
N GLU A 363 5.99 18.38 10.15
CA GLU A 363 6.73 19.44 9.45
C GLU A 363 6.69 19.29 7.92
N GLN A 364 6.62 18.07 7.40
CA GLN A 364 6.49 17.83 5.96
C GLN A 364 5.12 18.26 5.44
N LEU A 365 4.06 17.93 6.17
CA LEU A 365 2.71 18.37 5.84
C LEU A 365 2.56 19.90 5.97
N ASP A 366 3.07 20.46 7.05
CA ASP A 366 3.05 21.92 7.28
C ASP A 366 3.77 22.65 6.14
N ARG A 367 4.95 22.16 5.71
CA ARG A 367 5.69 22.74 4.58
C ARG A 367 4.89 22.64 3.27
N ALA A 368 4.24 21.50 2.99
CA ALA A 368 3.39 21.37 1.80
C ALA A 368 2.22 22.36 1.81
N VAL A 369 1.58 22.54 2.96
CA VAL A 369 0.51 23.53 3.16
C VAL A 369 1.01 24.94 2.93
N ASP A 370 2.17 25.32 3.48
CA ASP A 370 2.76 26.67 3.31
C ASP A 370 3.09 26.95 1.84
N VAL A 371 3.65 25.99 1.13
CA VAL A 371 3.93 26.11 -0.31
C VAL A 371 2.63 26.36 -1.08
N LEU A 372 1.58 25.59 -0.80
CA LEU A 372 0.28 25.76 -1.47
C LEU A 372 -0.36 27.11 -1.16
N LYS A 373 -0.27 27.59 0.09
CA LYS A 373 -0.72 28.95 0.48
C LYS A 373 0.03 30.02 -0.29
N GLY A 374 1.35 29.90 -0.39
CA GLY A 374 2.21 30.83 -1.14
C GLY A 374 1.82 30.89 -2.63
N VAL A 375 1.64 29.72 -3.27
CA VAL A 375 1.23 29.63 -4.69
C VAL A 375 -0.16 30.24 -4.90
N LYS A 376 -1.11 29.96 -4.02
CA LYS A 376 -2.46 30.56 -4.07
C LYS A 376 -2.43 32.08 -3.95
N LEU A 377 -1.66 32.59 -3.00
CA LEU A 377 -1.52 34.04 -2.78
C LEU A 377 -0.93 34.71 -4.01
N PHE A 378 0.16 34.16 -4.54
CA PHE A 378 0.82 34.67 -5.74
C PHE A 378 -0.13 34.66 -6.95
N ALA A 379 -0.86 33.57 -7.19
CA ALA A 379 -1.82 33.45 -8.27
C ALA A 379 -2.96 34.49 -8.18
N ARG A 380 -3.43 34.77 -6.96
CA ARG A 380 -4.44 35.84 -6.70
C ARG A 380 -3.88 37.23 -7.02
N GLN A 381 -2.64 37.52 -6.61
CA GLN A 381 -1.99 38.81 -6.90
C GLN A 381 -1.78 39.02 -8.40
N MET A 382 -1.35 37.96 -9.13
CA MET A 382 -1.15 38.03 -10.57
C MET A 382 -2.47 38.30 -11.34
N LYS A 383 -3.57 37.66 -10.90
CA LYS A 383 -4.90 37.93 -11.46
C LYS A 383 -5.35 39.38 -11.19
N ALA A 384 -5.15 39.88 -9.98
CA ALA A 384 -5.50 41.23 -9.60
C ALA A 384 -4.66 42.29 -10.35
N ALA A 385 -3.41 41.98 -10.71
CA ALA A 385 -2.53 42.82 -11.49
C ALA A 385 -2.80 42.79 -13.02
N GLY A 386 -3.85 42.09 -13.47
CA GLY A 386 -4.17 41.93 -14.90
C GLY A 386 -3.14 41.12 -15.71
N ARG A 387 -2.19 40.45 -15.02
CA ARG A 387 -1.18 39.57 -15.62
C ARG A 387 -1.62 38.12 -15.46
N ALA A 388 -2.40 37.60 -16.42
CA ALA A 388 -2.65 36.17 -16.46
C ALA A 388 -1.29 35.41 -16.56
N PRO A 389 -1.09 34.32 -15.77
CA PRO A 389 0.09 33.48 -15.96
C PRO A 389 0.09 32.95 -17.39
N ARG A 390 1.12 33.28 -18.17
CA ARG A 390 1.32 32.69 -19.48
C ARG A 390 1.53 31.20 -19.28
N THR A 391 0.56 30.41 -19.70
CA THR A 391 0.79 28.99 -19.98
C THR A 391 1.91 28.95 -21.01
N THR A 392 3.08 28.48 -20.64
CA THR A 392 4.15 28.19 -21.59
C THR A 392 3.63 27.14 -22.54
N ALA A 393 3.08 27.60 -23.67
CA ALA A 393 2.87 26.76 -24.82
C ALA A 393 4.25 26.21 -25.21
N ALA A 394 4.31 24.92 -25.48
CA ALA A 394 5.48 24.24 -26.00
C ALA A 394 6.11 25.03 -27.14
N LEU A 395 7.41 25.21 -27.03
CA LEU A 395 8.25 25.58 -28.19
C LEU A 395 8.33 24.36 -29.11
N PRO A 396 8.40 24.61 -30.44
CA PRO A 396 8.31 23.59 -31.49
C PRO A 396 9.44 22.56 -31.45
#